data_74380b5c0cc0eb8e61c0fa8f62769dcd
#
_entry.id   74380b5c0cc0eb8e61c0fa8f62769dcd
#
_cell.length_a   1.000
_cell.length_b   1.000
_cell.length_c   1.000
_cell.angle_alpha   90.00
_cell.angle_beta   90.00
_cell.angle_gamma   90.00
#
_symmetry.space_group_name_H-M   'P 1'
#
loop_
_entity.id
_entity.type
_entity.pdbx_description
1 polymer ?
#
loop_
_entity_poly.entity_id
_entity_poly.type
_entity_poly.pdbx_seq_one_letter_code
_entity_poly.pdbx_strand_id
1 'polypeptide(L)' 'MKNRVRELRTEAGLTQQQLAELVHVSSRTIISLEKGQYNPSLLLAYRLALVFHTTVEELYCLAENKEQEDRENEDWA' A
#
# COMPACT_ATOMS: atom_id res chain seq x y z
N MET A 1 -0.18 3.16 8.00
CA MET A 1 0.76 2.09 7.59
C MET A 1 1.63 2.59 6.44
N LYS A 2 2.93 2.48 6.59
CA LYS A 2 3.90 2.88 5.56
C LYS A 2 3.76 1.98 4.33
N ASN A 3 3.87 2.57 3.14
CA ASN A 3 3.84 1.81 1.89
C ASN A 3 4.56 2.57 0.77
N ARG A 4 4.76 1.90 -0.35
CA ARG A 4 5.48 2.43 -1.50
C ARG A 4 4.57 2.68 -2.71
N VAL A 5 3.26 2.74 -2.50
CA VAL A 5 2.31 2.88 -3.62
C VAL A 5 2.56 4.15 -4.42
N ARG A 6 2.70 5.28 -3.77
CA ARG A 6 2.96 6.56 -4.45
C ARG A 6 4.26 6.54 -5.24
N GLU A 7 5.32 6.02 -4.63
CA GLU A 7 6.64 5.91 -5.27
C GLU A 7 6.54 5.09 -6.55
N LEU A 8 5.98 3.90 -6.47
CA LEU A 8 5.89 3.00 -7.61
C LEU A 8 4.92 3.51 -8.67
N ARG A 9 3.83 4.14 -8.25
CA ARG A 9 2.88 4.76 -9.17
C ARG A 9 3.55 5.87 -9.98
N THR A 10 4.30 6.73 -9.30
CA THR A 10 5.00 7.85 -9.94
C THR A 10 6.06 7.32 -10.92
N GLU A 11 6.82 6.32 -10.52
CA GLU A 11 7.81 5.68 -11.40
C GLU A 11 7.18 5.07 -12.64
N ALA A 12 5.98 4.52 -12.51
CA ALA A 12 5.24 3.93 -13.62
C ALA A 12 4.56 4.96 -14.51
N GLY A 13 4.59 6.24 -14.14
CA GLY A 13 3.96 7.31 -14.91
C GLY A 13 2.44 7.32 -14.83
N LEU A 14 1.85 6.74 -13.79
CA LEU A 14 0.41 6.66 -13.60
C LEU A 14 -0.12 7.78 -12.73
N THR A 15 -1.32 8.30 -13.10
CA THR A 15 -2.06 9.18 -12.20
C THR A 15 -2.77 8.34 -11.14
N GLN A 16 -3.22 8.98 -10.07
CA GLN A 16 -4.03 8.29 -9.05
C GLN A 16 -5.29 7.68 -9.64
N GLN A 17 -5.94 8.39 -10.56
CA GLN A 17 -7.14 7.89 -11.23
C GLN A 17 -6.84 6.69 -12.11
N GLN A 18 -5.75 6.73 -12.87
CA GLN A 18 -5.35 5.61 -13.72
C GLN A 18 -5.06 4.36 -12.89
N LEU A 19 -4.35 4.50 -11.79
CA LEU A 19 -4.10 3.38 -10.89
C LEU A 19 -5.41 2.83 -10.30
N ALA A 20 -6.28 3.73 -9.86
CA ALA A 20 -7.59 3.34 -9.31
C ALA A 20 -8.38 2.47 -10.29
N GLU A 21 -8.41 2.87 -11.57
CA GLU A 21 -9.09 2.12 -12.61
C GLU A 21 -8.48 0.72 -12.79
N LEU A 22 -7.16 0.61 -12.74
CA LEU A 22 -6.47 -0.67 -12.91
C LEU A 22 -6.78 -1.66 -11.77
N VAL A 23 -7.02 -1.17 -10.58
CA VAL A 23 -7.26 -2.03 -9.40
C VAL A 23 -8.70 -1.98 -8.90
N HIS A 24 -9.60 -1.38 -9.69
CA HIS A 24 -11.05 -1.40 -9.45
C HIS A 24 -11.51 -0.70 -8.16
N VAL A 25 -10.92 0.45 -7.85
CA VAL A 25 -11.33 1.28 -6.72
C VAL A 25 -11.46 2.74 -7.17
N SER A 26 -11.94 3.60 -6.28
CA SER A 26 -12.01 5.04 -6.56
C SER A 26 -10.63 5.69 -6.37
N SER A 27 -10.43 6.83 -7.03
CA SER A 27 -9.19 7.60 -6.84
C SER A 27 -9.03 8.06 -5.40
N ARG A 28 -10.14 8.32 -4.70
CA ARG A 28 -10.13 8.67 -3.28
C ARG A 28 -9.49 7.57 -2.43
N THR A 29 -9.77 6.31 -2.77
CA THR A 29 -9.14 5.17 -2.09
C THR A 29 -7.63 5.18 -2.29
N ILE A 30 -7.17 5.45 -3.51
CA ILE A 30 -5.72 5.55 -3.79
C ILE A 30 -5.09 6.68 -2.99
N ILE A 31 -5.75 7.85 -2.93
CA ILE A 31 -5.26 8.99 -2.16
C ILE A 31 -5.08 8.60 -0.68
N SER A 32 -6.07 7.95 -0.09
CA SER A 32 -6.01 7.50 1.30
C SER A 32 -4.94 6.43 1.52
N LEU A 33 -4.78 5.50 0.57
CA LEU A 33 -3.72 4.50 0.61
C LEU A 33 -2.34 5.15 0.65
N GLU A 34 -2.11 6.11 -0.24
CA GLU A 34 -0.81 6.77 -0.34
C GLU A 34 -0.45 7.57 0.90
N LYS A 35 -1.46 8.07 1.61
CA LYS A 35 -1.27 8.76 2.87
C LYS A 35 -1.09 7.83 4.08
N GLY A 36 -1.23 6.53 3.87
CA GLY A 36 -1.15 5.56 4.96
C GLY A 36 -2.39 5.52 5.85
N GLN A 37 -3.49 6.12 5.40
CA GLN A 37 -4.73 6.25 6.18
C GLN A 37 -5.75 5.14 5.92
N TYR A 38 -5.45 4.25 5.00
CA TYR A 38 -6.37 3.20 4.57
C TYR A 38 -5.62 1.87 4.49
N ASN A 39 -6.13 0.87 5.19
CA ASN A 39 -5.58 -0.48 5.11
C ASN A 39 -6.36 -1.23 4.04
N PRO A 40 -5.72 -1.63 2.93
CA PRO A 40 -6.43 -2.29 1.84
C PRO A 40 -6.86 -3.70 2.23
N SER A 41 -7.90 -4.20 1.54
CA SER A 41 -8.19 -5.63 1.59
C SER A 41 -6.98 -6.40 1.03
N LEU A 42 -6.88 -7.67 1.39
CA LEU A 42 -5.81 -8.51 0.86
C LEU A 42 -5.83 -8.56 -0.66
N LEU A 43 -7.02 -8.66 -1.26
CA LEU A 43 -7.14 -8.71 -2.71
C LEU A 43 -6.69 -7.41 -3.37
N LEU A 44 -7.05 -6.25 -2.81
CA LEU A 44 -6.61 -4.97 -3.34
C LEU A 44 -5.09 -4.84 -3.25
N ALA A 45 -4.50 -5.23 -2.12
CA ALA A 45 -3.05 -5.20 -1.96
C ALA A 45 -2.36 -6.09 -2.99
N TYR A 46 -2.91 -7.26 -3.25
CA TYR A 46 -2.39 -8.18 -4.26
C TYR A 46 -2.47 -7.59 -5.68
N ARG A 47 -3.60 -6.97 -6.02
CA ARG A 47 -3.76 -6.31 -7.32
C ARG A 47 -2.75 -5.19 -7.52
N LEU A 48 -2.52 -4.38 -6.49
CA LEU A 48 -1.51 -3.33 -6.54
C LEU A 48 -0.11 -3.92 -6.76
N ALA A 49 0.22 -4.98 -6.03
CA ALA A 49 1.51 -5.65 -6.17
C ALA A 49 1.71 -6.19 -7.59
N LEU A 50 0.66 -6.74 -8.20
CA LEU A 50 0.72 -7.23 -9.58
C LEU A 50 0.98 -6.09 -10.57
N VAL A 51 0.29 -4.96 -10.41
CA VAL A 51 0.48 -3.78 -11.28
C VAL A 51 1.93 -3.32 -11.27
N PHE A 52 2.57 -3.33 -10.11
CA PHE A 52 3.94 -2.84 -9.94
C PHE A 52 5.02 -3.93 -10.00
N HIS A 53 4.64 -5.16 -10.35
CA HIS A 53 5.59 -6.29 -10.46
C HIS A 53 6.39 -6.49 -9.18
N THR A 54 5.74 -6.39 -8.03
CA THR A 54 6.35 -6.55 -6.73
C THR A 54 5.51 -7.50 -5.87
N THR A 55 5.89 -7.66 -4.62
CA THR A 55 5.13 -8.45 -3.65
C THR A 55 4.39 -7.54 -2.69
N VAL A 56 3.34 -8.06 -2.05
CA VAL A 56 2.61 -7.31 -1.02
C VAL A 56 3.56 -6.94 0.12
N GLU A 57 4.47 -7.84 0.48
CA GLU A 57 5.44 -7.60 1.56
C GLU A 57 6.33 -6.40 1.27
N GLU A 58 6.82 -6.28 0.04
CA GLU A 58 7.68 -5.16 -0.36
C GLU A 58 6.88 -3.87 -0.54
N LEU A 59 5.71 -3.97 -1.20
CA LEU A 59 4.86 -2.82 -1.47
C LEU A 59 4.41 -2.13 -0.18
N TYR A 60 4.03 -2.91 0.82
CA TYR A 60 3.52 -2.40 2.09
C TYR A 60 4.55 -2.38 3.21
N CYS A 61 5.81 -2.65 2.90
CA CYS A 61 6.89 -2.60 3.90
C CYS A 61 6.50 -3.40 5.16
N LEU A 62 5.98 -4.61 4.97
CA LEU A 62 5.38 -5.36 6.07
C LEU A 62 6.35 -5.65 7.20
N ALA A 63 7.62 -5.94 6.89
CA ALA A 63 8.63 -6.18 7.91
C ALA A 63 8.82 -4.95 8.81
N GLU A 64 8.91 -3.75 8.21
CA GLU A 64 9.06 -2.50 8.96
C GLU A 64 7.80 -2.18 9.76
N ASN A 65 6.63 -2.34 9.16
CA ASN A 65 5.36 -2.05 9.83
C ASN A 65 5.12 -3.02 10.99
N LYS A 66 5.45 -4.29 10.81
CA LYS A 66 5.37 -5.28 11.87
C LYS A 66 6.29 -4.92 13.04
N GLU A 67 7.52 -4.57 12.74
CA GLU A 67 8.49 -4.18 13.77
C GLU A 67 8.03 -2.95 14.53
N GLN A 68 7.50 -1.95 13.83
CA GLN A 68 7.00 -0.74 14.46
C GLN A 68 5.81 -1.05 15.37
N GLU A 69 4.87 -1.84 14.92
CA GLU A 69 3.70 -2.25 15.71
C GLU A 69 4.11 -3.07 16.92
N ASP A 70 5.03 -3.99 16.75
CA ASP A 70 5.53 -4.82 17.86
C ASP A 70 6.20 -3.97 18.93
N ARG A 71 6.95 -2.92 18.55
CA ARG A 71 7.55 -1.98 19.49
C ARG A 71 6.50 -1.22 20.27
N GLU A 72 5.45 -0.76 19.60
CA GLU A 72 4.36 -0.01 20.23
C GLU A 72 3.61 -0.85 21.27
N ASN A 73 3.60 -2.17 21.08
CA ASN A 73 2.89 -3.11 21.93
C ASN A 73 3.81 -3.98 22.79
N GLU A 74 5.09 -3.65 22.89
CA GLU A 74 6.04 -4.49 23.62
C GLU A 74 5.71 -4.65 25.10
N ASP A 75 5.01 -3.69 25.69
CA ASP A 75 4.62 -3.73 27.10
C ASP A 75 3.44 -4.69 27.36
N TRP A 76 2.83 -5.20 26.31
CA TRP A 76 1.71 -6.13 26.42
C TRP A 76 2.18 -7.54 26.78
N ALA A 77 3.38 -7.86 26.43
CA ALA A 77 3.98 -9.15 26.71
C ALA A 77 4.49 -9.24 28.16
#